data_01c6f61de8b19b5261f221f3b64e83a6
#
_entry.id   01c6f61de8b19b5261f221f3b64e83a6
#
_cell.length_a   1.000
_cell.length_b   1.000
_cell.length_c   1.000
_cell.angle_alpha   90.00
_cell.angle_beta   90.00
_cell.angle_gamma   90.00
#
_symmetry.space_group_name_H-M   'P 1'
#
loop_
_entity.id
_entity.type
_entity.pdbx_description
1 polymer ?
#
loop_
_entity_poly.entity_id
_entity_poly.type
_entity_poly.pdbx_seq_one_letter_code
_entity_poly.pdbx_strand_id
1 'polypeptide(L)'
;MKRTILTAIALIIGVAASAQSDKDRTSFDFSLERGTNDKHEVRLTVGSAPLFEDDFFVYDYFEPSVNEHSEMINPDDLYYRGALKTSGGYALSYMYSPCRWFSVGMYAGYVSQWQKTHLRSTQATVSTTTERHLMFVPTVRFTYLNRPLVRLYSSIGVGVGFCRERTRNVDGRLEFSENSRFCPAEVTFLGVSVGRRLFGFAELNVGSLGSCSAGIGYKF
;
A
#
# COMPACT_ATOMS: atom_id res chain seq x y z
N MET A 1 7.67 8.59 15.03
CA MET A 1 7.44 8.49 13.57
C MET A 1 8.35 9.38 12.73
N LYS A 2 8.52 10.70 13.01
CA LYS A 2 9.40 11.58 12.19
C LYS A 2 10.87 11.13 12.11
N ARG A 3 11.42 10.54 13.18
CA ARG A 3 12.84 10.08 13.23
C ARG A 3 13.08 8.82 12.39
N THR A 4 12.12 7.90 12.30
CA THR A 4 12.24 6.66 11.52
C THR A 4 12.22 6.92 10.01
N ILE A 5 11.43 7.88 9.55
CA ILE A 5 11.36 8.27 8.13
C ILE A 5 12.68 8.94 7.70
N LEU A 6 13.23 9.83 8.55
CA LEU A 6 14.52 10.48 8.27
C LEU A 6 15.67 9.46 8.18
N THR A 7 15.65 8.43 9.05
CA THR A 7 16.68 7.37 9.04
C THR A 7 16.60 6.52 7.78
N ALA A 8 15.38 6.20 7.32
CA ALA A 8 15.18 5.45 6.08
C ALA A 8 15.63 6.25 4.84
N ILE A 9 15.32 7.54 4.79
CA ILE A 9 15.77 8.43 3.71
C ILE A 9 17.29 8.59 3.73
N ALA A 10 17.90 8.76 4.90
CA ALA A 10 19.35 8.87 5.05
C ALA A 10 20.06 7.56 4.63
N LEU A 11 19.48 6.40 4.91
CA LEU A 11 20.02 5.10 4.50
C LEU A 11 19.98 4.94 2.97
N ILE A 12 18.88 5.36 2.32
CA ILE A 12 18.74 5.34 0.87
C ILE A 12 19.74 6.28 0.19
N ILE A 13 19.92 7.49 0.75
CA ILE A 13 20.90 8.47 0.27
C ILE A 13 22.32 7.96 0.50
N GLY A 14 22.61 7.32 1.63
CA GLY A 14 23.90 6.73 1.95
C GLY A 14 24.30 5.59 1.00
N VAL A 15 23.35 4.73 0.63
CA VAL A 15 23.57 3.66 -0.35
C VAL A 15 23.77 4.24 -1.76
N ALA A 16 23.05 5.30 -2.12
CA ALA A 16 23.25 6.00 -3.39
C ALA A 16 24.60 6.72 -3.46
N ALA A 17 25.06 7.30 -2.36
CA ALA A 17 26.36 7.98 -2.25
C ALA A 17 27.55 7.01 -2.26
N SER A 18 27.43 5.86 -1.59
CA SER A 18 28.48 4.82 -1.60
C SER A 18 28.62 4.16 -2.98
N ALA A 19 27.52 4.03 -3.73
CA ALA A 19 27.57 3.57 -5.13
C ALA A 19 28.23 4.60 -6.06
N GLN A 20 28.38 5.85 -5.63
CA GLN A 20 29.02 6.92 -6.38
C GLN A 20 30.52 7.05 -6.07
N SER A 21 30.95 6.62 -4.88
CA SER A 21 32.36 6.74 -4.43
C SER A 21 33.31 5.71 -5.09
N ASP A 22 32.77 4.65 -5.66
CA ASP A 22 33.59 3.64 -6.38
C ASP A 22 33.92 4.05 -7.82
N LYS A 23 33.63 5.31 -8.18
CA LYS A 23 33.61 5.82 -9.55
C LYS A 23 34.91 6.51 -10.00
N ASP A 24 35.86 6.72 -9.10
CA ASP A 24 37.07 7.50 -9.43
C ASP A 24 38.21 6.68 -10.02
N ARG A 25 38.01 5.41 -10.40
CA ARG A 25 39.08 4.57 -10.93
C ARG A 25 38.87 3.90 -12.29
N THR A 26 37.79 4.12 -12.98
CA THR A 26 37.63 3.61 -14.34
C THR A 26 36.97 4.62 -15.26
N SER A 27 37.68 4.87 -16.39
CA SER A 27 37.19 5.64 -17.54
C SER A 27 35.72 5.33 -17.81
N PHE A 28 34.92 6.40 -17.96
CA PHE A 28 33.52 6.34 -18.36
C PHE A 28 33.42 5.70 -19.75
N ASP A 29 33.38 4.40 -19.79
CA ASP A 29 32.95 3.69 -20.97
C ASP A 29 31.41 3.69 -20.94
N PHE A 30 30.84 4.55 -21.77
CA PHE A 30 29.39 4.65 -22.00
C PHE A 30 28.88 3.46 -22.84
N SER A 31 29.55 2.32 -22.72
CA SER A 31 29.04 1.07 -23.25
C SER A 31 27.78 0.72 -22.47
N LEU A 32 26.67 0.83 -23.15
CA LEU A 32 25.36 0.31 -22.79
C LEU A 32 25.51 -1.16 -22.40
N GLU A 33 25.94 -1.44 -21.17
CA GLU A 33 25.79 -2.78 -20.62
C GLU A 33 24.30 -3.08 -20.68
N ARG A 34 23.98 -4.02 -21.55
CA ARG A 34 22.64 -4.55 -21.75
C ARG A 34 22.10 -4.94 -20.39
N GLY A 35 21.20 -4.12 -19.86
CA GLY A 35 20.41 -4.52 -18.70
C GLY A 35 19.85 -5.91 -19.00
N THR A 36 19.82 -6.76 -18.00
CA THR A 36 19.27 -8.12 -18.11
C THR A 36 17.99 -8.08 -18.91
N ASN A 37 17.87 -8.97 -19.88
CA ASN A 37 16.71 -9.07 -20.78
C ASN A 37 15.45 -9.58 -20.05
N ASP A 38 15.47 -9.54 -18.72
CA ASP A 38 14.44 -10.04 -17.82
C ASP A 38 13.21 -9.12 -17.96
N LYS A 39 12.20 -9.65 -18.62
CA LYS A 39 10.94 -8.93 -18.92
C LYS A 39 9.87 -9.10 -17.83
N HIS A 40 10.06 -10.10 -17.01
CA HIS A 40 9.09 -10.49 -15.98
C HIS A 40 9.63 -10.15 -14.61
N GLU A 41 8.73 -9.70 -13.73
CA GLU A 41 9.08 -9.31 -12.39
C GLU A 41 7.96 -9.68 -11.43
N VAL A 42 8.31 -10.32 -10.31
CA VAL A 42 7.41 -10.61 -9.19
C VAL A 42 7.92 -9.86 -7.97
N ARG A 43 7.01 -9.28 -7.18
CA ARG A 43 7.34 -8.53 -5.96
C ARG A 43 6.43 -8.93 -4.80
N LEU A 44 7.03 -8.95 -3.61
CA LEU A 44 6.34 -8.96 -2.33
C LEU A 44 6.50 -7.57 -1.69
N THR A 45 5.39 -6.95 -1.35
CA THR A 45 5.33 -5.59 -0.83
C THR A 45 4.69 -5.58 0.55
N VAL A 46 5.24 -4.77 1.44
CA VAL A 46 4.64 -4.40 2.72
C VAL A 46 4.46 -2.89 2.72
N GLY A 47 3.24 -2.45 2.90
CA GLY A 47 2.87 -1.03 2.94
C GLY A 47 2.64 -0.54 4.37
N SER A 48 2.72 0.77 4.55
CA SER A 48 2.27 1.45 5.76
C SER A 48 0.75 1.34 5.90
N ALA A 49 0.20 1.89 6.99
CA ALA A 49 -1.24 1.96 7.15
C ALA A 49 -1.88 2.69 5.95
N PRO A 50 -2.84 2.07 5.26
CA PRO A 50 -3.55 2.73 4.19
C PRO A 50 -4.34 3.92 4.74
N LEU A 51 -4.40 4.98 3.95
CA LEU A 51 -5.22 6.16 4.23
C LEU A 51 -6.65 5.87 3.71
N PHE A 52 -7.32 4.90 4.31
CA PHE A 52 -8.76 4.69 4.11
C PHE A 52 -9.55 5.52 5.13
N GLU A 53 -9.22 6.80 5.31
CA GLU A 53 -10.13 7.73 5.94
C GLU A 53 -11.16 8.16 4.91
N ASP A 54 -12.40 8.24 5.32
CA ASP A 54 -13.64 8.35 4.53
C ASP A 54 -13.68 9.48 3.46
N ASP A 55 -12.69 10.35 3.41
CA ASP A 55 -12.74 11.57 2.59
C ASP A 55 -11.93 11.50 1.27
N PHE A 56 -11.10 10.49 1.03
CA PHE A 56 -10.19 10.52 -0.13
C PHE A 56 -10.51 9.50 -1.23
N PHE A 57 -11.29 8.48 -0.98
CA PHE A 57 -11.73 7.53 -2.00
C PHE A 57 -13.24 7.56 -2.15
N VAL A 58 -13.69 7.74 -3.39
CA VAL A 58 -15.09 7.76 -3.81
C VAL A 58 -15.79 6.47 -3.40
N TYR A 59 -16.20 6.38 -2.14
CA TYR A 59 -16.96 5.27 -1.61
C TYR A 59 -18.43 5.32 -2.01
N ASP A 60 -18.91 6.48 -2.51
CA ASP A 60 -20.35 6.80 -2.55
C ASP A 60 -21.00 6.70 -3.92
N TYR A 61 -20.33 6.15 -4.95
CA TYR A 61 -20.94 6.19 -6.28
C TYR A 61 -21.80 4.97 -6.66
N PHE A 62 -21.90 3.93 -5.83
CA PHE A 62 -22.63 2.72 -6.22
C PHE A 62 -23.59 2.12 -5.19
N GLU A 63 -23.84 2.77 -4.05
CA GLU A 63 -24.90 2.29 -3.15
C GLU A 63 -25.98 3.34 -2.97
N PRO A 64 -27.26 2.98 -3.21
CA PRO A 64 -28.36 3.84 -2.80
C PRO A 64 -28.37 3.89 -1.27
N SER A 65 -28.30 5.10 -0.74
CA SER A 65 -28.51 5.41 0.68
C SER A 65 -29.78 4.74 1.20
N VAL A 66 -29.63 3.66 1.93
CA VAL A 66 -30.72 3.08 2.68
C VAL A 66 -30.41 3.24 4.14
N ASN A 67 -31.03 4.18 4.75
CA ASN A 67 -31.59 4.27 6.08
C ASN A 67 -31.32 5.56 6.81
N GLU A 68 -32.01 6.58 6.38
CA GLU A 68 -32.62 7.53 7.32
C GLU A 68 -33.73 6.78 8.07
N HIS A 69 -33.44 6.24 9.23
CA HIS A 69 -34.43 6.02 10.32
C HIS A 69 -33.71 5.53 11.57
N SER A 70 -33.22 6.46 12.37
CA SER A 70 -33.21 6.36 13.83
C SER A 70 -32.70 7.66 14.45
N GLU A 71 -33.50 8.70 14.28
CA GLU A 71 -33.54 9.77 15.28
C GLU A 71 -34.21 9.20 16.52
N MET A 72 -33.43 8.80 17.52
CA MET A 72 -33.74 8.95 18.96
C MET A 72 -32.64 8.25 19.75
N ILE A 73 -31.84 9.02 20.40
CA ILE A 73 -30.65 8.73 21.17
C ILE A 73 -29.43 8.86 20.28
N ASN A 74 -28.77 9.99 20.37
CA ASN A 74 -27.50 10.20 19.70
C ASN A 74 -26.49 9.17 20.26
N PRO A 75 -26.13 8.08 19.54
CA PRO A 75 -25.26 7.05 20.11
C PRO A 75 -23.86 7.60 20.40
N ASP A 76 -23.50 8.76 19.85
CA ASP A 76 -22.23 9.46 20.07
C ASP A 76 -22.05 9.93 21.52
N ASP A 77 -23.14 10.08 22.29
CA ASP A 77 -23.04 10.49 23.68
C ASP A 77 -22.72 9.33 24.66
N LEU A 78 -23.02 8.11 24.29
CA LEU A 78 -22.83 6.92 25.12
C LEU A 78 -21.57 6.13 24.76
N TYR A 79 -21.16 6.12 23.49
CA TYR A 79 -20.07 5.33 22.98
C TYR A 79 -19.00 6.20 22.33
N TYR A 80 -17.77 5.76 22.38
CA TYR A 80 -16.69 6.37 21.59
C TYR A 80 -15.89 5.28 20.86
N ARG A 81 -15.44 5.60 19.66
CA ARG A 81 -14.57 4.75 18.87
C ARG A 81 -13.11 4.92 19.34
N GLY A 82 -12.45 3.83 19.67
CA GLY A 82 -11.04 3.83 19.98
C GLY A 82 -10.16 4.04 18.74
N ALA A 83 -8.86 4.06 18.92
CA ALA A 83 -7.92 4.21 17.82
C ALA A 83 -8.05 3.06 16.81
N LEU A 84 -8.11 3.42 15.51
CA LEU A 84 -8.04 2.47 14.42
C LEU A 84 -6.66 1.82 14.41
N LYS A 85 -6.63 0.49 14.40
CA LYS A 85 -5.42 -0.31 14.30
C LYS A 85 -5.41 -1.03 12.96
N THR A 86 -4.25 -1.11 12.32
CA THR A 86 -4.08 -1.79 11.04
C THR A 86 -2.93 -2.79 11.11
N SER A 87 -3.05 -3.86 10.32
CA SER A 87 -1.97 -4.82 10.11
C SER A 87 -0.90 -4.30 9.16
N GLY A 88 -1.10 -3.13 8.54
CA GLY A 88 -0.38 -2.71 7.35
C GLY A 88 -0.92 -3.38 6.08
N GLY A 89 -0.45 -2.92 4.93
CA GLY A 89 -0.80 -3.47 3.63
C GLY A 89 0.21 -4.54 3.19
N TYR A 90 -0.28 -5.65 2.65
CA TYR A 90 0.54 -6.68 2.02
C TYR A 90 0.11 -6.83 0.58
N ALA A 91 1.08 -6.92 -0.34
CA ALA A 91 0.75 -7.14 -1.74
C ALA A 91 1.73 -8.08 -2.43
N LEU A 92 1.19 -8.87 -3.34
CA LEU A 92 1.93 -9.65 -4.33
C LEU A 92 1.68 -9.03 -5.69
N SER A 93 2.73 -8.66 -6.41
CA SER A 93 2.60 -8.06 -7.73
C SER A 93 3.39 -8.82 -8.78
N TYR A 94 2.84 -8.81 -9.99
CA TYR A 94 3.49 -9.30 -11.20
C TYR A 94 3.51 -8.18 -12.23
N MET A 95 4.67 -7.95 -12.86
CA MET A 95 4.87 -6.93 -13.87
C MET A 95 5.56 -7.52 -15.10
N TYR A 96 5.08 -7.12 -16.26
CA TYR A 96 5.70 -7.39 -17.55
C TYR A 96 6.24 -6.10 -18.16
N SER A 97 7.48 -6.11 -18.62
CA SER A 97 8.16 -4.95 -19.19
C SER A 97 8.37 -5.13 -20.70
N PRO A 98 7.43 -4.70 -21.55
CA PRO A 98 7.62 -4.76 -23.00
C PRO A 98 8.79 -3.87 -23.46
N CYS A 99 9.01 -2.75 -22.76
CA CYS A 99 10.06 -1.77 -23.04
C CYS A 99 10.86 -1.45 -21.78
N ARG A 100 12.03 -0.83 -21.93
CA ARG A 100 12.91 -0.47 -20.80
C ARG A 100 12.33 0.62 -19.90
N TRP A 101 11.45 1.45 -20.41
CA TRP A 101 10.85 2.59 -19.71
C TRP A 101 9.40 2.34 -19.27
N PHE A 102 8.76 1.27 -19.76
CA PHE A 102 7.36 0.99 -19.51
C PHE A 102 7.15 -0.45 -19.05
N SER A 103 6.31 -0.63 -18.05
CA SER A 103 5.90 -1.95 -17.57
C SER A 103 4.41 -1.93 -17.25
N VAL A 104 3.76 -3.05 -17.45
CA VAL A 104 2.35 -3.28 -17.15
C VAL A 104 2.19 -4.52 -16.32
N GLY A 105 1.29 -4.50 -15.38
CA GLY A 105 1.07 -5.64 -14.51
C GLY A 105 -0.14 -5.47 -13.61
N MET A 106 -0.13 -6.22 -12.54
CA MET A 106 -1.21 -6.23 -11.55
C MET A 106 -0.64 -6.56 -10.18
N TYR A 107 -1.23 -6.01 -9.12
CA TYR A 107 -1.00 -6.51 -7.79
C TYR A 107 -2.29 -7.00 -7.14
N ALA A 108 -2.16 -8.02 -6.29
CA ALA A 108 -3.18 -8.47 -5.35
C ALA A 108 -2.76 -7.99 -3.96
N GLY A 109 -3.59 -7.17 -3.33
CA GLY A 109 -3.32 -6.56 -2.03
C GLY A 109 -4.29 -7.04 -0.96
N TYR A 110 -3.82 -7.10 0.27
CA TYR A 110 -4.60 -7.42 1.46
C TYR A 110 -4.28 -6.46 2.59
N VAL A 111 -5.33 -5.95 3.23
CA VAL A 111 -5.25 -5.09 4.42
C VAL A 111 -6.28 -5.57 5.43
N SER A 112 -5.92 -5.57 6.71
CA SER A 112 -6.86 -5.80 7.80
C SER A 112 -6.77 -4.67 8.80
N GLN A 113 -7.92 -4.12 9.16
CA GLN A 113 -8.08 -3.05 10.13
C GLN A 113 -9.04 -3.49 11.22
N TRP A 114 -8.86 -2.98 12.43
CA TRP A 114 -9.80 -3.22 13.52
C TRP A 114 -9.89 -2.02 14.44
N GLN A 115 -11.10 -1.76 14.89
CA GLN A 115 -11.44 -0.68 15.79
C GLN A 115 -12.31 -1.20 16.93
N LYS A 116 -12.04 -0.74 18.16
CA LYS A 116 -12.83 -1.08 19.33
C LYS A 116 -13.74 0.07 19.68
N THR A 117 -14.99 -0.25 20.00
CA THR A 117 -15.97 0.71 20.54
C THR A 117 -16.04 0.56 22.04
N HIS A 118 -15.95 1.64 22.75
CA HIS A 118 -15.96 1.71 24.21
C HIS A 118 -17.17 2.48 24.72
N LEU A 119 -17.69 2.08 25.88
CA LEU A 119 -18.71 2.81 26.60
C LEU A 119 -18.04 3.98 27.36
N ARG A 120 -18.54 5.20 27.19
CA ARG A 120 -17.96 6.40 27.79
C ARG A 120 -17.94 6.39 29.32
N SER A 121 -18.99 5.83 29.94
CA SER A 121 -19.15 5.81 31.41
C SER A 121 -18.16 4.91 32.12
N THR A 122 -17.81 3.76 31.54
CA THR A 122 -17.00 2.71 32.19
C THR A 122 -15.69 2.41 31.44
N GLN A 123 -15.50 3.00 30.25
CA GLN A 123 -14.41 2.68 29.32
C GLN A 123 -14.33 1.20 28.92
N ALA A 124 -15.37 0.43 29.24
CA ALA A 124 -15.45 -0.97 28.88
C ALA A 124 -15.59 -1.12 27.34
N THR A 125 -14.89 -2.09 26.78
CA THR A 125 -15.06 -2.44 25.36
C THR A 125 -16.41 -3.09 25.16
N VAL A 126 -17.23 -2.59 24.27
CA VAL A 126 -18.58 -3.10 23.95
C VAL A 126 -18.55 -3.94 22.70
N SER A 127 -17.86 -3.49 21.68
CA SER A 127 -17.75 -4.20 20.41
C SER A 127 -16.38 -4.01 19.76
N THR A 128 -16.07 -4.90 18.82
CA THR A 128 -14.87 -4.82 17.97
C THR A 128 -15.32 -4.98 16.52
N THR A 129 -15.09 -3.95 15.74
CA THR A 129 -15.28 -3.98 14.29
C THR A 129 -13.98 -4.35 13.61
N THR A 130 -14.02 -5.32 12.71
CA THR A 130 -12.87 -5.79 11.92
C THR A 130 -13.21 -5.69 10.45
N GLU A 131 -12.41 -4.96 9.71
CA GLU A 131 -12.51 -4.79 8.27
C GLU A 131 -11.36 -5.52 7.58
N ARG A 132 -11.68 -6.21 6.50
CA ARG A 132 -10.70 -6.92 5.68
C ARG A 132 -10.90 -6.51 4.22
N HIS A 133 -9.84 -5.98 3.64
CA HIS A 133 -9.83 -5.51 2.27
C HIS A 133 -8.98 -6.44 1.42
N LEU A 134 -9.54 -6.94 0.33
CA LEU A 134 -8.85 -7.67 -0.71
C LEU A 134 -8.96 -6.87 -2.00
N MET A 135 -7.83 -6.62 -2.66
CA MET A 135 -7.75 -5.71 -3.81
C MET A 135 -7.02 -6.36 -4.97
N PHE A 136 -7.49 -6.06 -6.19
CA PHE A 136 -6.83 -6.43 -7.44
C PHE A 136 -6.69 -5.17 -8.29
N VAL A 137 -5.46 -4.74 -8.50
CA VAL A 137 -5.17 -3.44 -9.11
C VAL A 137 -4.24 -3.61 -10.31
N PRO A 138 -4.77 -3.56 -11.53
CA PRO A 138 -3.98 -3.34 -12.72
C PRO A 138 -3.16 -2.07 -12.58
N THR A 139 -1.86 -2.16 -12.93
CA THR A 139 -0.90 -1.08 -12.69
C THR A 139 0.00 -0.90 -13.90
N VAL A 140 0.24 0.34 -14.25
CA VAL A 140 1.26 0.75 -15.21
C VAL A 140 2.39 1.46 -14.51
N ARG A 141 3.64 1.21 -14.96
CA ARG A 141 4.85 1.77 -14.36
C ARG A 141 5.70 2.42 -15.43
N PHE A 142 6.21 3.60 -15.12
CA PHE A 142 7.14 4.36 -15.94
C PHE A 142 8.50 4.41 -15.25
N THR A 143 9.52 3.91 -15.91
CA THR A 143 10.90 3.85 -15.38
C THR A 143 11.74 4.94 -16.04
N TYR A 144 12.20 5.90 -15.24
CA TYR A 144 13.01 7.05 -15.71
C TYR A 144 14.49 6.72 -15.76
N LEU A 145 14.96 5.97 -14.74
CA LEU A 145 16.33 5.49 -14.66
C LEU A 145 16.32 3.96 -14.62
N ASN A 146 16.96 3.35 -15.58
CA ASN A 146 17.06 1.89 -15.65
C ASN A 146 18.54 1.49 -15.79
N ARG A 147 19.24 1.43 -14.67
CA ARG A 147 20.62 0.96 -14.59
C ARG A 147 20.65 -0.47 -14.03
N PRO A 148 21.77 -1.23 -14.22
CA PRO A 148 21.85 -2.62 -13.77
C PRO A 148 21.57 -2.84 -12.28
N LEU A 149 21.95 -1.86 -11.44
CA LEU A 149 21.80 -1.95 -9.97
C LEU A 149 20.68 -1.07 -9.42
N VAL A 150 20.35 0.05 -10.08
CA VAL A 150 19.41 1.04 -9.55
C VAL A 150 18.38 1.40 -10.59
N ARG A 151 17.09 1.38 -10.20
CA ARG A 151 15.99 1.86 -11.02
C ARG A 151 15.18 2.90 -10.26
N LEU A 152 14.76 3.95 -10.97
CA LEU A 152 13.81 4.94 -10.49
C LEU A 152 12.57 4.89 -11.37
N TYR A 153 11.41 4.91 -10.75
CA TYR A 153 10.14 4.77 -11.45
C TYR A 153 8.99 5.45 -10.70
N SER A 154 7.91 5.65 -11.43
CA SER A 154 6.57 5.96 -10.89
C SER A 154 5.58 4.95 -11.42
N SER A 155 4.46 4.77 -10.72
CA SER A 155 3.39 3.89 -11.17
C SER A 155 2.02 4.44 -10.81
N ILE A 156 1.03 4.03 -11.58
CA ILE A 156 -0.38 4.33 -11.33
C ILE A 156 -1.20 3.06 -11.58
N GLY A 157 -2.16 2.81 -10.72
CA GLY A 157 -3.07 1.68 -10.82
C GLY A 157 -4.45 2.05 -10.32
N VAL A 158 -5.46 1.45 -10.93
CA VAL A 158 -6.86 1.54 -10.51
C VAL A 158 -7.47 0.15 -10.68
N GLY A 159 -8.27 -0.29 -9.71
CA GLY A 159 -8.74 -1.66 -9.71
C GLY A 159 -10.07 -1.88 -9.03
N VAL A 160 -10.26 -3.08 -8.54
CA VAL A 160 -11.45 -3.51 -7.79
C VAL A 160 -11.04 -4.05 -6.44
N GLY A 161 -11.79 -3.70 -5.41
CA GLY A 161 -11.60 -4.14 -4.06
C GLY A 161 -12.88 -4.71 -3.47
N PHE A 162 -12.70 -5.63 -2.53
CA PHE A 162 -13.76 -6.25 -1.75
C PHE A 162 -13.45 -5.99 -0.28
N CYS A 163 -14.37 -5.34 0.40
CA CYS A 163 -14.31 -5.13 1.84
C CYS A 163 -15.28 -6.06 2.53
N ARG A 164 -14.84 -6.66 3.60
CA ARG A 164 -15.68 -7.44 4.51
C ARG A 164 -15.57 -6.87 5.90
N GLU A 165 -16.64 -6.27 6.36
CA GLU A 165 -16.81 -5.78 7.71
C GLU A 165 -17.46 -6.83 8.60
N ARG A 166 -16.99 -6.93 9.84
CA ARG A 166 -17.55 -7.78 10.87
C ARG A 166 -17.47 -7.08 12.21
N THR A 167 -18.61 -6.87 12.83
CA THR A 167 -18.74 -6.35 14.20
C THR A 167 -19.11 -7.50 15.14
N ARG A 168 -18.35 -7.64 16.21
CA ARG A 168 -18.58 -8.63 17.26
C ARG A 168 -18.70 -7.94 18.61
N ASN A 169 -19.68 -8.36 19.39
CA ASN A 169 -19.85 -7.95 20.78
C ASN A 169 -18.76 -8.58 21.68
N VAL A 170 -18.68 -8.10 22.94
CA VAL A 170 -17.78 -8.61 23.97
C VAL A 170 -17.90 -10.12 24.14
N ASP A 171 -19.13 -10.67 24.04
CA ASP A 171 -19.40 -12.10 24.12
C ASP A 171 -18.95 -12.89 22.88
N GLY A 172 -18.30 -12.24 21.91
CA GLY A 172 -17.83 -12.87 20.66
C GLY A 172 -18.94 -13.21 19.66
N ARG A 173 -20.20 -12.86 19.95
CA ARG A 173 -21.31 -13.05 19.01
C ARG A 173 -21.19 -12.07 17.86
N LEU A 174 -21.45 -12.57 16.64
CA LEU A 174 -21.50 -11.74 15.44
C LEU A 174 -22.78 -10.91 15.49
N GLU A 175 -22.64 -9.60 15.52
CA GLU A 175 -23.74 -8.64 15.53
C GLU A 175 -24.09 -8.18 14.13
N PHE A 176 -23.04 -7.92 13.34
CA PHE A 176 -23.20 -7.39 12.00
C PHE A 176 -22.12 -7.96 11.07
N SER A 177 -22.48 -8.21 9.82
CA SER A 177 -21.53 -8.57 8.77
C SER A 177 -22.00 -8.03 7.43
N GLU A 178 -21.17 -7.19 6.82
CA GLU A 178 -21.43 -6.59 5.52
C GLU A 178 -20.28 -6.89 4.55
N ASN A 179 -20.61 -6.99 3.27
CA ASN A 179 -19.64 -7.09 2.20
C ASN A 179 -19.90 -5.94 1.23
N SER A 180 -18.89 -5.12 1.01
CA SER A 180 -18.96 -3.99 0.08
C SER A 180 -17.87 -4.12 -0.99
N ARG A 181 -18.05 -3.40 -2.08
CA ARG A 181 -17.07 -3.28 -3.17
C ARG A 181 -16.60 -1.84 -3.24
N PHE A 182 -15.32 -1.66 -3.54
CA PHE A 182 -14.75 -0.33 -3.71
C PHE A 182 -13.77 -0.30 -4.87
N CYS A 183 -13.40 0.90 -5.29
CA CYS A 183 -12.44 1.12 -6.38
C CYS A 183 -11.10 1.57 -5.79
N PRO A 184 -10.15 0.66 -5.51
CA PRO A 184 -8.83 1.04 -5.04
C PRO A 184 -8.04 1.75 -6.14
N ALA A 185 -7.42 2.86 -5.79
CA ALA A 185 -6.45 3.54 -6.62
C ALA A 185 -5.10 3.61 -5.89
N GLU A 186 -4.03 3.54 -6.64
CA GLU A 186 -2.66 3.61 -6.14
C GLU A 186 -1.82 4.48 -7.06
N VAL A 187 -1.13 5.44 -6.50
CA VAL A 187 -0.17 6.27 -7.20
C VAL A 187 1.17 6.21 -6.49
N THR A 188 2.18 5.67 -7.13
CA THR A 188 3.57 5.74 -6.67
C THR A 188 4.23 6.93 -7.33
N PHE A 189 4.54 7.96 -6.54
CA PHE A 189 5.24 9.14 -7.05
C PHE A 189 6.71 8.85 -7.31
N LEU A 190 7.35 8.12 -6.41
CA LEU A 190 8.75 7.76 -6.51
C LEU A 190 8.96 6.35 -5.96
N GLY A 191 9.44 5.47 -6.82
CA GLY A 191 9.94 4.16 -6.47
C GLY A 191 11.41 4.03 -6.77
N VAL A 192 12.15 3.46 -5.84
CA VAL A 192 13.57 3.13 -5.97
C VAL A 192 13.73 1.64 -5.81
N SER A 193 14.40 0.98 -6.73
CA SER A 193 14.79 -0.43 -6.56
C SER A 193 16.27 -0.61 -6.74
N VAL A 194 16.88 -1.43 -5.87
CA VAL A 194 18.32 -1.71 -5.82
C VAL A 194 18.55 -3.21 -5.86
N GLY A 195 19.32 -3.66 -6.82
CA GLY A 195 19.68 -5.06 -7.04
C GLY A 195 19.58 -5.45 -8.51
N ARG A 196 20.04 -6.65 -8.83
CA ARG A 196 20.00 -7.22 -10.19
C ARG A 196 18.73 -8.04 -10.41
N ARG A 197 18.82 -9.36 -10.38
CA ARG A 197 17.66 -10.26 -10.47
C ARG A 197 16.86 -10.26 -9.18
N LEU A 198 17.53 -10.49 -8.05
CA LEU A 198 16.94 -10.24 -6.73
C LEU A 198 17.22 -8.79 -6.38
N PHE A 199 16.18 -8.05 -5.98
CA PHE A 199 16.27 -6.63 -5.65
C PHE A 199 15.37 -6.28 -4.46
N GLY A 200 15.81 -5.29 -3.69
CA GLY A 200 14.97 -4.60 -2.72
C GLY A 200 14.39 -3.35 -3.36
N PHE A 201 13.25 -2.87 -2.86
CA PHE A 201 12.67 -1.62 -3.30
C PHE A 201 11.96 -0.87 -2.16
N ALA A 202 11.84 0.43 -2.35
CA ALA A 202 11.04 1.30 -1.50
C ALA A 202 10.27 2.29 -2.40
N GLU A 203 9.05 2.61 -1.99
CA GLU A 203 8.11 3.44 -2.75
C GLU A 203 7.46 4.48 -1.83
N LEU A 204 7.26 5.68 -2.38
CA LEU A 204 6.41 6.71 -1.80
C LEU A 204 5.11 6.72 -2.60
N ASN A 205 4.03 6.38 -1.92
CA ASN A 205 2.72 6.12 -2.52
C ASN A 205 1.66 7.03 -1.93
N VAL A 206 0.55 7.12 -2.64
CA VAL A 206 -0.75 7.52 -2.09
C VAL A 206 -1.76 6.52 -2.60
N GLY A 207 -2.46 5.85 -1.68
CA GLY A 207 -3.48 4.88 -2.05
C GLY A 207 -3.63 3.72 -1.08
N SER A 208 -4.03 2.60 -1.63
CA SER A 208 -4.48 1.42 -0.91
C SER A 208 -3.39 0.72 -0.08
N LEU A 209 -2.12 0.87 -0.43
CA LEU A 209 -0.98 0.32 0.32
C LEU A 209 -0.36 1.32 1.30
N GLY A 210 -0.94 2.53 1.40
CA GLY A 210 -0.50 3.58 2.31
C GLY A 210 0.47 4.58 1.68
N SER A 211 1.11 5.38 2.54
CA SER A 211 2.01 6.47 2.09
C SER A 211 3.42 5.98 1.75
N CYS A 212 3.84 4.86 2.33
CA CYS A 212 5.16 4.26 2.10
C CYS A 212 5.02 2.76 1.98
N SER A 213 5.71 2.18 1.03
CA SER A 213 5.83 0.74 0.91
C SER A 213 7.28 0.33 0.63
N ALA A 214 7.59 -0.90 1.01
CA ALA A 214 8.89 -1.50 0.74
C ALA A 214 8.74 -3.00 0.51
N GLY A 215 9.73 -3.61 -0.11
CA GLY A 215 9.66 -5.03 -0.34
C GLY A 215 10.86 -5.59 -1.09
N ILE A 216 10.68 -6.81 -1.52
CA ILE A 216 11.65 -7.54 -2.32
C ILE A 216 11.01 -8.01 -3.62
N GLY A 217 11.81 -8.16 -4.65
CA GLY A 217 11.34 -8.65 -5.93
C GLY A 217 12.38 -9.48 -6.67
N TYR A 218 11.89 -10.24 -7.62
CA TYR A 218 12.71 -11.09 -8.47
C TYR A 218 12.35 -10.88 -9.94
N LYS A 219 13.37 -10.78 -10.79
CA LYS A 219 13.25 -10.64 -12.26
C LYS A 219 13.69 -11.91 -12.96
N PHE A 220 12.99 -12.28 -14.03
CA PHE A 220 13.29 -13.45 -14.86
C PHE A 220 12.85 -13.29 -16.31
#